data_770ce72e058396570b73ff1030a83a55
#
_entry.id   770ce72e058396570b73ff1030a83a55
#
_cell.length_a   1.000
_cell.length_b   1.000
_cell.length_c   1.000
_cell.angle_alpha   90.00
_cell.angle_beta   90.00
_cell.angle_gamma   90.00
#
_symmetry.space_group_name_H-M   'P 1'
#
loop_
_entity.id
_entity.type
_entity.pdbx_description
1 polymer ?
#
loop_
_entity_poly.entity_id
_entity_poly.type
_entity_poly.pdbx_seq_one_letter_code
_entity_poly.pdbx_strand_id
1 'polypeptide(L)'
;MIVFDPGMLRQCRKKLRLKQSDVAAKICKSAGCVSKQENGEMRVSAEDLAAYAHIYGVNVGSFYKEILEYKKEKKKKKKKKFTP
;
A
#
# COMPACT_ATOMS: atom_id res chain seq x y z
N MET A 1 -4.02 -8.81 11.80
CA MET A 1 -4.75 -7.71 11.17
C MET A 1 -4.17 -7.42 9.78
N ILE A 2 -5.04 -7.29 8.79
CA ILE A 2 -4.61 -7.04 7.42
C ILE A 2 -4.87 -5.58 7.09
N VAL A 3 -3.84 -4.88 6.64
CA VAL A 3 -3.95 -3.47 6.32
C VAL A 3 -3.42 -3.21 4.91
N PHE A 4 -3.97 -2.19 4.28
CA PHE A 4 -3.50 -1.74 2.98
C PHE A 4 -2.16 -1.03 3.15
N ASP A 5 -1.22 -1.35 2.27
CA ASP A 5 0.11 -0.75 2.28
C ASP A 5 0.29 0.08 1.01
N PRO A 6 0.11 1.41 1.09
CA PRO A 6 0.24 2.24 -0.09
C PRO A 6 1.64 2.22 -0.70
N GLY A 7 2.65 1.90 0.09
CA GLY A 7 4.01 1.78 -0.44
C GLY A 7 4.14 0.70 -1.48
N MET A 8 3.27 -0.31 -1.44
CA MET A 8 3.31 -1.37 -2.45
C MET A 8 2.91 -0.87 -3.83
N LEU A 9 2.06 0.16 -3.90
CA LEU A 9 1.73 0.78 -5.17
C LEU A 9 2.98 1.33 -5.84
N ARG A 10 3.80 2.03 -5.06
CA ARG A 10 5.04 2.60 -5.58
C ARG A 10 6.02 1.51 -5.99
N GLN A 11 6.15 0.47 -5.18
CA GLN A 11 7.08 -0.61 -5.50
C GLN A 11 6.70 -1.30 -6.81
N CYS A 12 5.42 -1.59 -7.00
CA CYS A 12 4.95 -2.21 -8.23
C CYS A 12 5.20 -1.31 -9.43
N ARG A 13 4.94 -0.01 -9.26
CA ARG A 13 5.16 0.96 -10.33
C ARG A 13 6.63 0.99 -10.74
N LYS A 14 7.51 1.04 -9.75
CA LYS A 14 8.95 1.12 -10.03
C LYS A 14 9.48 -0.16 -10.66
N LYS A 15 8.93 -1.30 -10.31
CA LYS A 15 9.32 -2.56 -10.94
C LYS A 15 9.09 -2.53 -12.45
N LEU A 16 8.02 -1.87 -12.87
CA LEU A 16 7.67 -1.75 -14.28
C LEU A 16 8.28 -0.52 -14.92
N ARG A 17 9.06 0.26 -14.15
CA ARG A 17 9.72 1.47 -14.63
C ARG A 17 8.74 2.49 -15.17
N LEU A 18 7.59 2.60 -14.54
CA LEU A 18 6.55 3.55 -14.92
C LEU A 18 6.67 4.81 -14.09
N LYS A 19 6.32 5.93 -14.69
CA LYS A 19 6.22 7.19 -13.98
C LYS A 19 4.83 7.33 -13.40
N GLN A 20 4.68 8.20 -12.39
CA GLN A 20 3.36 8.47 -11.83
C GLN A 20 2.41 8.98 -12.89
N SER A 21 2.90 9.81 -13.82
CA SER A 21 2.07 10.32 -14.91
C SER A 21 1.59 9.22 -15.85
N ASP A 22 2.43 8.21 -16.06
CA ASP A 22 2.05 7.09 -16.92
C ASP A 22 0.88 6.33 -16.32
N VAL A 23 0.97 6.06 -15.01
CA VAL A 23 -0.09 5.34 -14.30
C VAL A 23 -1.34 6.19 -14.22
N ALA A 24 -1.19 7.48 -13.94
CA ALA A 24 -2.33 8.40 -13.83
C ALA A 24 -3.15 8.41 -15.12
N ALA A 25 -2.48 8.41 -16.26
CA ALA A 25 -3.17 8.38 -17.55
C ALA A 25 -4.00 7.11 -17.69
N LYS A 26 -3.48 5.98 -17.19
CA LYS A 26 -4.17 4.70 -17.32
C LYS A 26 -5.38 4.60 -16.43
N ILE A 27 -5.38 5.27 -15.29
CA ILE A 27 -6.51 5.20 -14.35
C ILE A 27 -7.35 6.48 -14.39
N CYS A 28 -7.09 7.34 -15.36
CA CYS A 28 -7.86 8.57 -15.59
C CYS A 28 -7.82 9.51 -14.38
N LYS A 29 -6.62 9.66 -13.81
CA LYS A 29 -6.41 10.57 -12.68
C LYS A 29 -5.19 11.43 -12.96
N SER A 30 -4.91 12.37 -12.06
CA SER A 30 -3.72 13.21 -12.18
C SER A 30 -2.53 12.53 -11.52
N ALA A 31 -1.32 12.91 -11.95
CA ALA A 31 -0.11 12.41 -11.32
C ALA A 31 -0.06 12.79 -9.85
N GLY A 32 -0.58 13.97 -9.50
CA GLY A 32 -0.65 14.38 -8.10
C GLY A 32 -1.54 13.47 -7.27
N CYS A 33 -2.64 12.99 -7.85
CA CYS A 33 -3.51 12.04 -7.18
C CYS A 33 -2.79 10.71 -6.93
N VAL A 34 -2.08 10.21 -7.94
CA VAL A 34 -1.31 8.98 -7.79
C VAL A 34 -0.26 9.13 -6.69
N SER A 35 0.43 10.27 -6.69
CA SER A 35 1.44 10.54 -5.67
C SER A 35 0.84 10.50 -4.26
N LYS A 36 -0.31 11.14 -4.07
CA LYS A 36 -0.96 11.18 -2.77
C LYS A 36 -1.43 9.80 -2.34
N GLN A 37 -1.93 9.02 -3.29
CA GLN A 37 -2.36 7.66 -2.97
C GLN A 37 -1.17 6.79 -2.59
N GLU A 38 -0.04 6.92 -3.28
CA GLU A 38 1.16 6.16 -2.96
C GLU A 38 1.76 6.54 -1.60
N ASN A 39 1.57 7.78 -1.20
CA ASN A 39 2.09 8.26 0.08
C ASN A 39 1.12 8.02 1.24
N GLY A 40 -0.07 7.51 0.96
CA GLY A 40 -1.06 7.30 1.99
C GLY A 40 -1.81 8.56 2.39
N GLU A 41 -1.68 9.63 1.61
CA GLU A 41 -2.34 10.91 1.91
C GLU A 41 -3.75 10.97 1.34
N MET A 42 -4.06 10.10 0.40
CA MET A 42 -5.37 10.06 -0.23
C MET A 42 -5.85 8.62 -0.26
N ARG A 43 -7.13 8.45 0.02
CA ARG A 43 -7.74 7.15 0.05
C ARG A 43 -7.73 6.50 -1.34
N VAL A 44 -7.53 5.20 -1.39
CA VAL A 44 -7.61 4.43 -2.62
C VAL A 44 -8.91 3.65 -2.59
N SER A 45 -9.82 3.97 -3.50
CA SER A 45 -11.10 3.28 -3.57
C SER A 45 -10.90 1.86 -4.10
N ALA A 46 -11.93 1.03 -3.94
CA ALA A 46 -11.88 -0.33 -4.46
C ALA A 46 -11.68 -0.33 -5.97
N GLU A 47 -12.31 0.60 -6.66
CA GLU A 47 -12.16 0.71 -8.11
C GLU A 47 -10.75 1.10 -8.50
N ASP A 48 -10.16 2.05 -7.79
CA ASP A 48 -8.79 2.45 -8.04
C ASP A 48 -7.84 1.30 -7.77
N LEU A 49 -8.09 0.57 -6.69
CA LEU A 49 -7.25 -0.56 -6.33
C LEU A 49 -7.29 -1.64 -7.40
N ALA A 50 -8.48 -1.91 -7.93
CA ALA A 50 -8.62 -2.88 -9.02
C ALA A 50 -7.88 -2.42 -10.26
N ALA A 51 -7.93 -1.12 -10.56
CA ALA A 51 -7.22 -0.56 -11.71
C ALA A 51 -5.71 -0.70 -11.53
N TYR A 52 -5.20 -0.39 -10.35
CA TYR A 52 -3.78 -0.56 -10.07
C TYR A 52 -3.36 -2.02 -10.22
N ALA A 53 -4.15 -2.94 -9.69
CA ALA A 53 -3.83 -4.36 -9.76
C ALA A 53 -3.76 -4.81 -11.22
N HIS A 54 -4.69 -4.33 -12.03
CA HIS A 54 -4.71 -4.67 -13.45
C HIS A 54 -3.48 -4.13 -14.18
N ILE A 55 -3.13 -2.87 -13.92
CA ILE A 55 -1.99 -2.23 -14.57
C ILE A 55 -0.69 -2.93 -14.19
N TYR A 56 -0.56 -3.28 -12.91
CA TYR A 56 0.69 -3.90 -12.43
C TYR A 56 0.72 -5.41 -12.60
N GLY A 57 -0.40 -6.00 -13.02
CA GLY A 57 -0.45 -7.45 -13.26
C GLY A 57 -0.35 -8.27 -11.99
N VAL A 58 -0.91 -7.77 -10.89
CA VAL A 58 -0.88 -8.44 -9.59
C VAL A 58 -2.29 -8.56 -9.03
N ASN A 59 -2.45 -9.38 -8.01
CA ASN A 59 -3.71 -9.47 -7.29
C ASN A 59 -3.86 -8.30 -6.35
N VAL A 60 -5.10 -7.90 -6.10
CA VAL A 60 -5.40 -6.83 -5.15
C VAL A 60 -4.77 -7.12 -3.80
N GLY A 61 -4.77 -8.38 -3.39
CA GLY A 61 -4.17 -8.77 -2.11
C GLY A 61 -2.70 -8.44 -1.98
N SER A 62 -2.00 -8.24 -3.12
CA SER A 62 -0.58 -7.88 -3.09
C SER A 62 -0.33 -6.51 -2.47
N PHE A 63 -1.35 -5.68 -2.37
CA PHE A 63 -1.22 -4.34 -1.78
C PHE A 63 -1.50 -4.32 -0.29
N TYR A 64 -1.78 -5.48 0.28
CA TYR A 64 -2.08 -5.60 1.70
C TYR A 64 -0.99 -6.36 2.38
N LYS A 65 -0.82 -6.10 3.66
CA LYS A 65 0.12 -6.86 4.48
C LYS A 65 -0.54 -7.16 5.80
N GLU A 66 -0.06 -8.20 6.44
CA GLU A 66 -0.55 -8.58 7.74
C GLU A 66 0.36 -8.01 8.82
N ILE A 67 -0.23 -7.36 9.79
CA ILE A 67 0.50 -6.82 10.93
C ILE A 67 0.31 -7.75 12.10
N LEU A 68 1.39 -8.32 12.58
CA LEU A 68 1.36 -9.27 13.67
C LEU A 68 1.81 -8.68 14.98
N GLU A 69 2.43 -7.51 14.93
CA GLU A 69 3.02 -6.93 16.12
C GLU A 69 1.99 -6.47 17.13
N TYR A 70 0.75 -6.44 16.78
CA TYR A 70 -0.30 -6.14 17.75
C TYR A 70 -0.35 -7.15 18.88
N LYS A 71 0.23 -8.24 18.64
CA LYS A 71 0.18 -9.32 19.60
C LYS A 71 1.18 -9.15 20.72
N LYS A 72 1.93 -8.15 20.59
CA LYS A 72 2.94 -7.94 21.58
C LYS A 72 2.80 -6.68 22.35
N GLU A 73 2.98 -6.10 21.81
CA GLU A 73 2.86 -5.18 22.30
C GLU A 73 3.03 -4.79 23.07
N LYS A 74 3.37 -4.68 22.93
CA LYS A 74 3.12 -4.48 23.62
C LYS A 74 3.76 -4.70 24.38
N LYS A 75 4.19 -4.71 24.24
CA LYS A 75 4.30 -5.09 24.97
C LYS A 75 5.22 -5.16 25.25
N LYS A 76 5.62 -5.12 25.14
CA LYS A 76 5.90 -5.41 25.63
C LYS A 76 6.55 -5.38 25.91
N LYS A 77 6.84 -5.22 25.85
CA LYS A 77 6.87 -5.39 26.41
C LYS A 77 7.41 -5.57 26.79
N LYS A 78 7.70 -5.53 26.81
CA LYS A 78 7.64 -5.87 27.47
C LYS A 78 8.24 -6.12 27.85
N LYS A 79 8.54 -6.09 27.87
CA LYS A 79 8.53 -6.53 28.51
C LYS A 79 9.03 -6.80 28.94
N LYS A 80 9.20 -6.70 28.88
CA LYS A 80 9.10 -7.12 29.56
C LYS A 80 9.39 -7.46 30.01
N LYS A 81 9.49 -7.39 29.91
CA LYS A 81 9.24 -7.81 30.57
C LYS A 81 9.33 -8.15 30.95
N PHE A 82 9.54 -8.11 30.85
CA PHE A 82 9.07 -8.58 31.47
C PHE A 82 9.29 -8.86 31.82
N THR A 83 9.12 -8.64 31.55
CA THR A 83 8.70 -9.05 32.03
C THR A 83 8.83 -9.20 32.35
N PRO A 84 8.83 -9.21 32.75
CA PRO A 84 8.43 -9.41 33.11
C PRO A 84 8.55 -9.50 33.35
#